data_15cfcfe12640f34b5496f24b95bd7dd8
#
_entry.id   15cfcfe12640f34b5496f24b95bd7dd8
#
_cell.length_a   1.000
_cell.length_b   1.000
_cell.length_c   1.000
_cell.angle_alpha   90.00
_cell.angle_beta   90.00
_cell.angle_gamma   90.00
#
_symmetry.space_group_name_H-M   'P 1'
#
loop_
_entity.id
_entity.type
_entity.pdbx_description
1 polymer ?
#
loop_
_entity_poly.entity_id
_entity_poly.type
_entity_poly.pdbx_seq_one_letter_code
_entity_poly.pdbx_strand_id
1 'polypeptide(L)'
;MLFRSQIDSHTLFDENWDQKLIDALLTIEKRGNISSYHKKPFITGYPRGFSFNETLQKYEKESSDKNVQPIGYRKDSLFLRGRFSRQIGLVTNIHDFTHGYLLAAGCLFSRGSLVKEIPYDHNYYFYGEEISLMLRLFTNGYSAFHMGDMPVFHLYTNHKTIDRPLHWSPEEDKDRIIKWHQLEEKSILRLDELVKGAKLEGFGLGNKRSLNEYKTLSGVDLVEKKVVDEDRSTTSKFFEEVNWKDGPL
;
A
#
# COMPACT_ATOMS: atom_id res chain seq x y z
N MET A 1 -7.24 -22.13 1.32
CA MET A 1 -7.81 -20.86 1.78
C MET A 1 -7.92 -19.93 0.58
N LEU A 2 -9.13 -19.39 0.32
CA LEU A 2 -9.42 -18.68 -0.93
C LEU A 2 -8.92 -17.23 -0.94
N PHE A 3 -9.00 -16.53 0.20
CA PHE A 3 -8.63 -15.10 0.33
C PHE A 3 -7.72 -14.84 1.54
N ARG A 4 -7.06 -13.69 1.55
CA ARG A 4 -6.22 -13.16 2.63
C ARG A 4 -6.37 -11.67 2.73
N SER A 5 -6.33 -11.18 3.99
CA SER A 5 -6.18 -9.75 4.32
C SER A 5 -4.91 -9.55 5.12
N GLN A 6 -4.24 -8.44 4.86
CA GLN A 6 -3.28 -7.82 5.78
C GLN A 6 -3.91 -6.53 6.28
N ILE A 7 -3.88 -6.31 7.57
CA ILE A 7 -4.45 -5.15 8.27
C ILE A 7 -3.59 -4.82 9.49
N ASP A 8 -3.70 -3.61 9.98
CA ASP A 8 -3.11 -3.22 11.26
C ASP A 8 -3.92 -3.71 12.46
N SER A 9 -3.29 -3.83 13.63
CA SER A 9 -3.93 -4.31 14.86
C SER A 9 -4.99 -3.37 15.43
N HIS A 10 -4.92 -2.08 15.12
CA HIS A 10 -5.81 -1.01 15.58
C HIS A 10 -6.80 -0.59 14.49
N THR A 11 -7.58 -1.57 14.06
CA THR A 11 -8.50 -1.50 12.91
C THR A 11 -9.94 -1.74 13.35
N LEU A 12 -10.89 -1.00 12.78
CA LEU A 12 -12.32 -1.26 12.82
C LEU A 12 -12.84 -1.61 11.43
N PHE A 13 -13.99 -2.25 11.39
CA PHE A 13 -14.60 -2.73 10.15
C PHE A 13 -16.04 -2.25 10.01
N ASP A 14 -16.51 -2.14 8.77
CA ASP A 14 -17.94 -2.09 8.47
C ASP A 14 -18.57 -3.47 8.62
N GLU A 15 -19.88 -3.48 8.72
CA GLU A 15 -20.64 -4.72 8.61
C GLU A 15 -20.40 -5.36 7.23
N ASN A 16 -20.21 -6.68 7.22
CA ASN A 16 -19.91 -7.47 6.00
C ASN A 16 -18.67 -6.99 5.22
N TRP A 17 -17.68 -6.44 5.90
CA TRP A 17 -16.45 -5.90 5.29
C TRP A 17 -15.71 -6.93 4.42
N ASP A 18 -15.66 -8.17 4.88
CA ASP A 18 -15.02 -9.29 4.19
C ASP A 18 -15.74 -9.63 2.88
N GLN A 19 -17.08 -9.69 2.92
CA GLN A 19 -17.90 -9.91 1.73
C GLN A 19 -17.77 -8.76 0.73
N LYS A 20 -17.74 -7.50 1.20
CA LYS A 20 -17.51 -6.33 0.34
C LYS A 20 -16.18 -6.44 -0.40
N LEU A 21 -15.10 -6.81 0.29
CA LEU A 21 -13.78 -6.99 -0.34
C LEU A 21 -13.73 -8.19 -1.29
N ILE A 22 -14.40 -9.29 -0.94
CA ILE A 22 -14.54 -10.46 -1.83
C ILE A 22 -15.26 -10.08 -3.11
N ASP A 23 -16.41 -9.42 -3.01
CA ASP A 23 -17.23 -9.01 -4.17
C ASP A 23 -16.48 -8.02 -5.05
N ALA A 24 -15.75 -7.07 -4.47
CA ALA A 24 -14.89 -6.16 -5.19
C ALA A 24 -13.79 -6.89 -5.96
N LEU A 25 -13.06 -7.80 -5.32
CA LEU A 25 -12.01 -8.56 -5.98
C LEU A 25 -12.54 -9.44 -7.11
N LEU A 26 -13.67 -10.13 -6.90
CA LEU A 26 -14.33 -10.93 -7.92
C LEU A 26 -14.82 -10.07 -9.10
N THR A 27 -15.28 -8.85 -8.82
CA THR A 27 -15.67 -7.89 -9.86
C THR A 27 -14.47 -7.48 -10.71
N ILE A 28 -13.34 -7.17 -10.09
CA ILE A 28 -12.09 -6.85 -10.79
C ILE A 28 -11.64 -8.03 -11.65
N GLU A 29 -11.62 -9.25 -11.11
CA GLU A 29 -11.26 -10.46 -11.85
C GLU A 29 -12.17 -10.69 -13.06
N LYS A 30 -13.48 -10.53 -12.90
CA LYS A 30 -14.47 -10.70 -13.97
C LYS A 30 -14.29 -9.64 -15.07
N ARG A 31 -14.21 -8.36 -14.71
CA ARG A 31 -14.06 -7.24 -15.67
C ARG A 31 -12.70 -7.27 -16.36
N GLY A 32 -11.64 -7.61 -15.61
CA GLY A 32 -10.26 -7.63 -16.08
C GLY A 32 -9.85 -8.90 -16.86
N ASN A 33 -10.74 -9.83 -17.09
CA ASN A 33 -10.40 -11.13 -17.69
C ASN A 33 -9.83 -11.04 -19.13
N ILE A 34 -10.11 -9.96 -19.83
CA ILE A 34 -9.64 -9.71 -21.21
C ILE A 34 -8.22 -9.13 -21.27
N SER A 35 -7.74 -8.48 -20.24
CA SER A 35 -6.40 -7.87 -20.20
C SER A 35 -5.41 -8.74 -19.45
N SER A 36 -4.22 -8.93 -20.02
CA SER A 36 -3.13 -9.64 -19.34
C SER A 36 -2.65 -8.87 -18.08
N TYR A 37 -2.83 -7.55 -18.05
CA TYR A 37 -2.45 -6.71 -16.93
C TYR A 37 -3.29 -7.00 -15.67
N HIS A 38 -4.57 -7.35 -15.82
CA HIS A 38 -5.52 -7.50 -14.71
C HIS A 38 -5.60 -8.91 -14.11
N LYS A 39 -4.83 -9.87 -14.62
CA LYS A 39 -5.00 -11.32 -14.27
C LYS A 39 -4.66 -11.68 -12.83
N LYS A 40 -3.85 -10.90 -12.14
CA LYS A 40 -3.47 -11.12 -10.74
C LYS A 40 -3.78 -9.86 -9.91
N PRO A 41 -5.06 -9.52 -9.71
CA PRO A 41 -5.40 -8.32 -8.96
C PRO A 41 -5.23 -8.52 -7.46
N PHE A 42 -4.94 -7.41 -6.77
CA PHE A 42 -5.15 -7.26 -5.34
C PHE A 42 -5.72 -5.88 -5.04
N ILE A 43 -6.48 -5.78 -3.95
CA ILE A 43 -7.05 -4.52 -3.47
C ILE A 43 -6.17 -3.99 -2.36
N THR A 44 -5.90 -2.70 -2.38
CA THR A 44 -5.17 -2.00 -1.33
C THR A 44 -5.66 -0.56 -1.22
N GLY A 45 -5.42 0.07 -0.07
CA GLY A 45 -5.74 1.47 0.15
C GLY A 45 -5.50 1.86 1.60
N TYR A 46 -5.36 3.15 1.85
CA TYR A 46 -5.39 3.62 3.22
C TYR A 46 -6.80 3.46 3.78
N PRO A 47 -6.95 2.73 4.90
CA PRO A 47 -8.21 2.72 5.64
C PRO A 47 -8.60 4.14 6.04
N ARG A 48 -9.90 4.42 6.09
CA ARG A 48 -10.41 5.70 6.64
C ARG A 48 -10.11 5.78 8.13
N GLY A 49 -10.14 7.01 8.67
CA GLY A 49 -9.90 7.20 10.09
C GLY A 49 -11.09 6.80 10.96
N PHE A 50 -10.82 6.49 12.20
CA PHE A 50 -11.79 6.54 13.28
C PHE A 50 -11.18 7.16 14.52
N SER A 51 -12.02 7.64 15.41
CA SER A 51 -11.62 8.21 16.70
C SER A 51 -12.51 7.68 17.82
N PHE A 52 -12.08 7.83 19.06
CA PHE A 52 -12.91 7.54 20.22
C PHE A 52 -13.55 8.83 20.73
N ASN A 53 -14.87 8.87 20.79
CA ASN A 53 -15.62 9.97 21.37
C ASN A 53 -15.76 9.76 22.88
N GLU A 54 -15.01 10.51 23.69
CA GLU A 54 -15.01 10.39 25.16
C GLU A 54 -16.36 10.73 25.78
N THR A 55 -17.10 11.70 25.22
CA THR A 55 -18.41 12.08 25.74
C THR A 55 -19.45 10.98 25.55
N LEU A 56 -19.43 10.36 24.39
CA LEU A 56 -20.37 9.30 24.04
C LEU A 56 -19.85 7.88 24.37
N GLN A 57 -18.60 7.76 24.84
CA GLN A 57 -17.94 6.49 25.17
C GLN A 57 -18.05 5.47 24.02
N LYS A 58 -17.85 5.93 22.78
CA LYS A 58 -17.94 5.09 21.57
C LYS A 58 -16.91 5.46 20.53
N TYR A 59 -16.61 4.52 19.65
CA TYR A 59 -15.83 4.77 18.45
C TYR A 59 -16.70 5.43 17.38
N GLU A 60 -16.17 6.46 16.76
CA GLU A 60 -16.79 7.18 15.64
C GLU A 60 -15.91 7.04 14.40
N LYS A 61 -16.48 6.48 13.37
CA LYS A 61 -15.85 6.34 12.06
C LYS A 61 -15.97 7.64 11.30
N GLU A 62 -14.93 8.02 10.56
CA GLU A 62 -15.03 9.10 9.58
C GLU A 62 -16.15 8.82 8.57
N SER A 63 -16.83 9.87 8.14
CA SER A 63 -17.95 9.75 7.20
C SER A 63 -17.53 9.02 5.92
N SER A 64 -18.44 8.23 5.37
CA SER A 64 -18.22 7.50 4.14
C SER A 64 -18.12 8.46 2.95
N ASP A 65 -16.92 8.89 2.61
CA ASP A 65 -16.65 9.32 1.25
C ASP A 65 -16.59 8.04 0.38
N LYS A 66 -17.49 7.95 -0.59
CA LYS A 66 -17.53 6.80 -1.52
C LYS A 66 -16.45 6.88 -2.59
N ASN A 67 -15.72 7.98 -2.64
CA ASN A 67 -14.67 8.18 -3.62
C ASN A 67 -13.47 7.28 -3.34
N VAL A 68 -12.83 6.85 -4.39
CA VAL A 68 -11.54 6.18 -4.32
C VAL A 68 -10.49 7.16 -3.80
N GLN A 69 -9.74 6.74 -2.79
CA GLN A 69 -8.56 7.45 -2.29
C GLN A 69 -7.30 6.69 -2.70
N PRO A 70 -6.78 6.91 -3.91
CA PRO A 70 -5.57 6.23 -4.35
C PRO A 70 -4.36 6.71 -3.58
N ILE A 71 -3.31 5.89 -3.59
CA ILE A 71 -2.07 6.17 -2.87
C ILE A 71 -1.05 6.78 -3.83
N GLY A 72 -0.54 7.94 -3.49
CA GLY A 72 0.57 8.60 -4.18
C GLY A 72 1.75 8.86 -3.27
N TYR A 73 2.85 9.37 -3.83
CA TYR A 73 4.02 9.79 -3.07
C TYR A 73 3.81 11.19 -2.50
N ARG A 74 4.31 11.41 -1.31
CA ARG A 74 4.30 12.72 -0.69
C ARG A 74 5.41 13.60 -1.26
N LYS A 75 5.04 14.64 -2.00
CA LYS A 75 5.95 15.51 -2.77
C LYS A 75 7.10 16.09 -1.94
N ASP A 76 6.81 16.59 -0.74
CA ASP A 76 7.76 17.30 0.13
C ASP A 76 8.84 16.41 0.75
N SER A 77 8.74 15.10 0.59
CA SER A 77 9.66 14.14 1.20
C SER A 77 10.25 13.12 0.22
N LEU A 78 10.00 13.28 -1.09
CA LEU A 78 10.57 12.40 -2.11
C LEU A 78 12.10 12.43 -2.07
N PHE A 79 12.70 11.26 -1.83
CA PHE A 79 14.14 11.02 -1.71
C PHE A 79 14.86 11.84 -0.64
N LEU A 80 14.13 12.43 0.30
CA LEU A 80 14.73 13.17 1.39
C LEU A 80 15.59 12.24 2.25
N ARG A 81 16.86 12.63 2.50
CA ARG A 81 17.84 11.84 3.27
C ARG A 81 18.06 10.42 2.72
N GLY A 82 17.98 10.23 1.41
CA GLY A 82 18.18 8.93 0.75
C GLY A 82 17.01 7.94 0.91
N ARG A 83 15.92 8.35 1.54
CA ARG A 83 14.70 7.55 1.69
C ARG A 83 13.79 7.76 0.49
N PHE A 84 13.08 6.70 0.11
CA PHE A 84 11.88 6.85 -0.72
C PHE A 84 10.83 7.61 0.09
N SER A 85 9.98 8.38 -0.59
CA SER A 85 8.99 9.21 0.08
C SER A 85 7.99 8.42 0.90
N ARG A 86 7.40 9.11 1.88
CA ARG A 86 6.16 8.66 2.51
C ARG A 86 5.04 8.65 1.48
N GLN A 87 4.13 7.74 1.68
CA GLN A 87 2.90 7.64 0.90
C GLN A 87 1.82 8.55 1.49
N ILE A 88 0.87 8.95 0.67
CA ILE A 88 -0.28 9.77 1.06
C ILE A 88 -1.52 9.32 0.28
N GLY A 89 -2.68 9.32 0.93
CA GLY A 89 -3.97 9.19 0.24
C GLY A 89 -4.27 10.47 -0.55
N LEU A 90 -4.66 10.29 -1.80
CA LEU A 90 -5.05 11.38 -2.70
C LEU A 90 -6.57 11.42 -2.84
N VAL A 91 -7.12 12.61 -3.10
CA VAL A 91 -8.57 12.79 -3.27
C VAL A 91 -8.92 12.71 -4.77
N THR A 92 -9.94 11.94 -5.11
CA THR A 92 -10.49 11.83 -6.47
C THR A 92 -12.02 11.94 -6.45
N ASN A 93 -12.62 11.98 -7.64
CA ASN A 93 -14.07 11.84 -7.85
C ASN A 93 -14.42 10.46 -8.47
N ILE A 94 -13.52 9.49 -8.36
CA ILE A 94 -13.72 8.12 -8.87
C ILE A 94 -14.50 7.33 -7.81
N HIS A 95 -15.54 6.61 -8.24
CA HIS A 95 -16.42 5.87 -7.32
C HIS A 95 -16.25 4.36 -7.37
N ASP A 96 -15.68 3.81 -8.45
CA ASP A 96 -15.54 2.36 -8.65
C ASP A 96 -14.12 1.90 -8.29
N PHE A 97 -13.26 1.77 -9.26
CA PHE A 97 -11.87 1.34 -9.10
C PHE A 97 -10.91 2.21 -9.89
N THR A 98 -9.69 2.32 -9.40
CA THR A 98 -8.55 2.84 -10.17
C THR A 98 -7.33 1.94 -10.00
N HIS A 99 -6.42 1.99 -10.97
CA HIS A 99 -5.12 1.32 -10.84
C HIS A 99 -4.27 1.98 -9.77
N GLY A 100 -3.45 1.19 -9.07
CA GLY A 100 -2.47 1.66 -8.13
C GLY A 100 -1.04 1.31 -8.53
N TYR A 101 -0.10 2.08 -8.03
CA TYR A 101 1.34 1.81 -8.10
C TYR A 101 1.99 1.77 -6.71
N LEU A 102 1.22 1.98 -5.67
CA LEU A 102 1.63 1.85 -4.26
C LEU A 102 0.62 0.97 -3.52
N LEU A 103 1.04 0.41 -2.41
CA LEU A 103 0.16 -0.32 -1.50
C LEU A 103 0.28 0.22 -0.07
N ALA A 104 -0.75 0.01 0.73
CA ALA A 104 -0.74 0.27 2.16
C ALA A 104 -0.85 -1.05 2.93
N ALA A 105 0.04 -1.27 3.88
CA ALA A 105 0.02 -2.44 4.76
C ALA A 105 -1.22 -2.47 5.67
N GLY A 106 -1.81 -1.31 5.95
CA GLY A 106 -3.04 -1.18 6.72
C GLY A 106 -4.29 -1.77 6.05
N CYS A 107 -4.26 -2.00 4.73
CA CYS A 107 -5.27 -2.77 4.02
C CYS A 107 -4.71 -3.33 2.71
N LEU A 108 -4.45 -4.63 2.69
CA LEU A 108 -4.20 -5.40 1.47
C LEU A 108 -5.12 -6.62 1.46
N PHE A 109 -5.89 -6.81 0.39
CA PHE A 109 -6.79 -7.94 0.22
C PHE A 109 -6.56 -8.63 -1.12
N SER A 110 -6.48 -9.96 -1.10
CA SER A 110 -6.13 -10.73 -2.30
C SER A 110 -6.60 -12.18 -2.26
N ARG A 111 -6.41 -12.90 -3.37
CA ARG A 111 -6.40 -14.37 -3.37
C ARG A 111 -5.29 -14.87 -2.45
N GLY A 112 -5.58 -15.96 -1.72
CA GLY A 112 -4.62 -16.55 -0.79
C GLY A 112 -3.35 -17.12 -1.43
N SER A 113 -3.33 -17.28 -2.76
CA SER A 113 -2.13 -17.64 -3.51
C SER A 113 -1.02 -16.59 -3.45
N LEU A 114 -1.40 -15.30 -3.35
CA LEU A 114 -0.45 -14.19 -3.29
C LEU A 114 0.61 -14.40 -2.20
N VAL A 115 0.19 -14.73 -0.97
CA VAL A 115 1.13 -14.87 0.16
C VAL A 115 2.04 -16.09 0.04
N LYS A 116 1.68 -17.07 -0.80
CA LYS A 116 2.53 -18.23 -1.10
C LYS A 116 3.52 -17.91 -2.22
N GLU A 117 3.07 -17.19 -3.24
CA GLU A 117 3.91 -16.82 -4.39
C GLU A 117 4.89 -15.70 -4.03
N ILE A 118 4.44 -14.72 -3.26
CA ILE A 118 5.21 -13.53 -2.86
C ILE A 118 5.15 -13.40 -1.34
N PRO A 119 5.93 -14.20 -0.62
CA PRO A 119 5.96 -14.15 0.84
C PRO A 119 6.47 -12.78 1.31
N TYR A 120 5.95 -12.34 2.45
CA TYR A 120 6.39 -11.10 3.08
C TYR A 120 7.86 -11.18 3.47
N ASP A 121 8.63 -10.14 3.17
CA ASP A 121 10.03 -10.09 3.54
C ASP A 121 10.20 -9.61 4.98
N HIS A 122 10.40 -10.54 5.88
CA HIS A 122 10.50 -10.31 7.33
C HIS A 122 11.78 -9.56 7.77
N ASN A 123 12.68 -9.27 6.82
CA ASN A 123 13.91 -8.52 7.12
C ASN A 123 13.70 -7.00 7.04
N TYR A 124 12.51 -6.54 6.64
CA TYR A 124 12.17 -5.12 6.76
C TYR A 124 11.66 -4.80 8.16
N TYR A 125 12.05 -3.64 8.64
CA TYR A 125 11.52 -3.05 9.84
C TYR A 125 10.79 -1.76 9.47
N PHE A 126 9.46 -1.81 9.42
CA PHE A 126 8.54 -0.72 9.16
C PHE A 126 8.78 0.00 7.82
N TYR A 127 9.91 0.73 7.69
CA TYR A 127 10.21 1.50 6.49
C TYR A 127 10.61 0.61 5.31
N GLY A 128 10.08 0.94 4.13
CA GLY A 128 10.45 0.29 2.87
C GLY A 128 9.72 -1.03 2.59
N GLU A 129 9.03 -1.60 3.56
CA GLU A 129 8.31 -2.86 3.40
C GLU A 129 7.19 -2.77 2.36
N GLU A 130 6.38 -1.72 2.42
CA GLU A 130 5.27 -1.48 1.48
C GLU A 130 5.78 -1.31 0.05
N ILE A 131 6.85 -0.53 -0.13
CA ILE A 131 7.49 -0.32 -1.43
C ILE A 131 8.09 -1.62 -1.95
N SER A 132 8.83 -2.34 -1.10
CA SER A 132 9.42 -3.64 -1.44
C SER A 132 8.35 -4.64 -1.89
N LEU A 133 7.28 -4.79 -1.10
CA LEU A 133 6.19 -5.69 -1.42
C LEU A 133 5.51 -5.29 -2.72
N MET A 134 5.23 -3.98 -2.91
CA MET A 134 4.63 -3.48 -4.16
C MET A 134 5.50 -3.80 -5.39
N LEU A 135 6.80 -3.54 -5.33
CA LEU A 135 7.73 -3.82 -6.44
C LEU A 135 7.80 -5.32 -6.76
N ARG A 136 7.85 -6.16 -5.74
CA ARG A 136 7.87 -7.61 -5.89
C ARG A 136 6.56 -8.13 -6.47
N LEU A 137 5.42 -7.62 -6.00
CA LEU A 137 4.11 -7.95 -6.57
C LEU A 137 4.03 -7.49 -8.03
N PHE A 138 4.36 -6.24 -8.33
CA PHE A 138 4.32 -5.69 -9.68
C PHE A 138 5.18 -6.49 -10.65
N THR A 139 6.43 -6.75 -10.29
CA THR A 139 7.39 -7.47 -11.16
C THR A 139 7.04 -8.94 -11.33
N ASN A 140 6.20 -9.52 -10.46
CA ASN A 140 5.62 -10.86 -10.60
C ASN A 140 4.24 -10.86 -11.31
N GLY A 141 3.81 -9.72 -11.86
CA GLY A 141 2.61 -9.59 -12.67
C GLY A 141 1.32 -9.34 -11.88
N TYR A 142 1.42 -9.00 -10.60
CA TYR A 142 0.28 -8.55 -9.82
C TYR A 142 -0.06 -7.09 -10.10
N SER A 143 -1.33 -6.75 -10.00
CA SER A 143 -1.83 -5.39 -10.25
C SER A 143 -2.60 -4.87 -9.05
N ALA A 144 -2.20 -3.72 -8.56
CA ALA A 144 -2.85 -3.03 -7.46
C ALA A 144 -4.11 -2.30 -7.95
N PHE A 145 -5.17 -2.40 -7.16
CA PHE A 145 -6.40 -1.65 -7.35
C PHE A 145 -6.76 -0.93 -6.05
N HIS A 146 -7.15 0.33 -6.19
CA HIS A 146 -7.82 1.08 -5.14
C HIS A 146 -9.32 1.10 -5.42
N MET A 147 -10.12 1.00 -4.38
CA MET A 147 -11.58 0.99 -4.49
C MET A 147 -12.20 2.14 -3.70
N GLY A 148 -13.37 2.60 -4.13
CA GLY A 148 -14.23 3.45 -3.34
C GLY A 148 -14.88 2.68 -2.17
N ASP A 149 -15.42 3.41 -1.22
CA ASP A 149 -16.13 2.85 -0.06
C ASP A 149 -15.37 1.72 0.67
N MET A 150 -14.06 1.95 0.93
CA MET A 150 -13.21 1.00 1.65
C MET A 150 -13.81 0.65 3.02
N PRO A 151 -14.13 -0.64 3.31
CA PRO A 151 -14.87 -1.02 4.52
C PRO A 151 -13.97 -1.20 5.76
N VAL A 152 -12.79 -0.62 5.75
CA VAL A 152 -11.76 -0.75 6.80
C VAL A 152 -11.41 0.61 7.34
N PHE A 153 -11.27 0.72 8.66
CA PHE A 153 -10.95 1.96 9.36
C PHE A 153 -9.76 1.75 10.29
N HIS A 154 -8.94 2.77 10.44
CA HIS A 154 -7.69 2.72 11.17
C HIS A 154 -7.58 3.87 12.18
N LEU A 155 -7.00 3.59 13.35
CA LEU A 155 -6.71 4.59 14.36
C LEU A 155 -5.39 5.29 14.03
N TYR A 156 -5.47 6.47 13.39
CA TYR A 156 -4.26 7.22 13.00
C TYR A 156 -3.66 8.04 14.14
N THR A 157 -4.50 8.55 15.03
CA THR A 157 -4.06 9.46 16.10
C THR A 157 -4.19 8.80 17.46
N ASN A 158 -3.24 9.08 18.34
CA ASN A 158 -3.39 8.75 19.75
C ASN A 158 -4.47 9.62 20.34
N HIS A 159 -5.36 9.01 21.09
CA HIS A 159 -6.37 9.70 21.88
C HIS A 159 -5.87 9.87 23.32
N LYS A 160 -6.37 10.85 24.08
CA LYS A 160 -6.00 11.02 25.49
C LYS A 160 -6.22 9.77 26.34
N THR A 161 -7.21 8.95 25.95
CA THR A 161 -7.61 7.71 26.63
C THR A 161 -7.15 6.43 25.96
N ILE A 162 -6.67 6.50 24.72
CA ILE A 162 -6.17 5.35 23.97
C ILE A 162 -4.70 5.62 23.64
N ASP A 163 -3.82 5.10 24.46
CA ASP A 163 -2.39 5.14 24.19
C ASP A 163 -2.06 4.06 23.14
N ARG A 164 -1.56 4.51 22.01
CA ARG A 164 -1.00 3.64 20.98
C ARG A 164 0.52 3.74 21.05
N PRO A 165 1.20 2.75 21.65
CA PRO A 165 2.64 2.80 21.73
C PRO A 165 3.25 2.81 20.31
N LEU A 166 4.14 3.76 20.07
CA LEU A 166 4.84 3.91 18.81
C LEU A 166 6.24 3.33 18.95
N HIS A 167 6.57 2.33 18.18
CA HIS A 167 7.83 1.59 18.28
C HIS A 167 9.09 2.46 18.09
N TRP A 168 8.93 3.70 17.62
CA TRP A 168 9.99 4.71 17.51
C TRP A 168 9.97 5.75 18.63
N SER A 169 9.05 5.66 19.60
CA SER A 169 9.05 6.55 20.74
C SER A 169 10.22 6.22 21.68
N PRO A 170 10.80 7.20 22.38
CA PRO A 170 11.90 6.97 23.31
C PRO A 170 11.57 5.91 24.37
N GLU A 171 10.33 5.89 24.86
CA GLU A 171 9.85 4.97 25.89
C GLU A 171 9.88 3.53 25.40
N GLU A 172 9.41 3.29 24.18
CA GLU A 172 9.33 1.96 23.57
C GLU A 172 10.69 1.45 23.07
N ASP A 173 11.59 2.36 22.73
CA ASP A 173 12.91 2.02 22.17
C ASP A 173 14.03 1.90 23.24
N LYS A 174 13.80 2.42 24.47
CA LYS A 174 14.84 2.55 25.51
C LYS A 174 15.51 1.21 25.86
N ASP A 175 14.73 0.14 25.95
CA ASP A 175 15.20 -1.19 26.39
C ASP A 175 15.60 -2.11 25.23
N ARG A 176 15.51 -1.64 23.98
CA ARG A 176 15.90 -2.41 22.80
C ARG A 176 17.43 -2.48 22.67
N ILE A 177 17.95 -3.68 22.40
CA ILE A 177 19.38 -3.89 22.09
C ILE A 177 19.72 -3.22 20.76
N ILE A 178 18.90 -3.43 19.73
CA ILE A 178 19.03 -2.77 18.43
C ILE A 178 17.96 -1.70 18.34
N LYS A 179 18.38 -0.45 18.24
CA LYS A 179 17.47 0.71 18.20
C LYS A 179 16.70 0.78 16.91
N TRP A 180 15.47 1.36 16.95
CA TRP A 180 14.58 1.45 15.80
C TRP A 180 15.26 2.07 14.56
N HIS A 181 16.06 3.12 14.73
CA HIS A 181 16.74 3.77 13.62
C HIS A 181 17.81 2.89 12.96
N GLN A 182 18.48 2.02 13.72
CA GLN A 182 19.43 1.05 13.16
C GLN A 182 18.71 -0.03 12.33
N LEU A 183 17.51 -0.43 12.76
CA LEU A 183 16.68 -1.35 12.01
C LEU A 183 16.15 -0.70 10.73
N GLU A 184 15.76 0.58 10.81
CA GLU A 184 15.32 1.35 9.65
C GLU A 184 16.44 1.53 8.61
N GLU A 185 17.67 1.83 9.05
CA GLU A 185 18.84 1.90 8.17
C GLU A 185 19.07 0.59 7.40
N LYS A 186 18.96 -0.55 8.06
CA LYS A 186 19.02 -1.86 7.40
C LYS A 186 17.93 -2.04 6.36
N SER A 187 16.71 -1.59 6.65
CA SER A 187 15.59 -1.63 5.71
C SER A 187 15.83 -0.75 4.47
N ILE A 188 16.41 0.44 4.66
CA ILE A 188 16.77 1.35 3.55
C ILE A 188 17.82 0.68 2.65
N LEU A 189 18.87 0.11 3.22
CA LEU A 189 19.92 -0.59 2.45
C LEU A 189 19.35 -1.78 1.70
N ARG A 190 18.49 -2.58 2.35
CA ARG A 190 17.84 -3.73 1.72
C ARG A 190 16.93 -3.32 0.55
N LEU A 191 16.22 -2.18 0.66
CA LEU A 191 15.42 -1.67 -0.43
C LEU A 191 16.29 -1.19 -1.60
N ASP A 192 17.42 -0.54 -1.31
CA ASP A 192 18.41 -0.15 -2.33
C ASP A 192 19.00 -1.38 -3.06
N GLU A 193 19.27 -2.45 -2.35
CA GLU A 193 19.72 -3.72 -2.95
C GLU A 193 18.63 -4.34 -3.83
N LEU A 194 17.37 -4.33 -3.37
CA LEU A 194 16.23 -4.84 -4.14
C LEU A 194 16.09 -4.11 -5.48
N VAL A 195 16.08 -2.78 -5.48
CA VAL A 195 15.91 -1.99 -6.72
C VAL A 195 17.11 -2.10 -7.66
N LYS A 196 18.28 -2.47 -7.16
CA LYS A 196 19.48 -2.82 -7.95
C LYS A 196 19.46 -4.25 -8.48
N GLY A 197 18.41 -5.01 -8.20
CA GLY A 197 18.21 -6.36 -8.73
C GLY A 197 18.83 -7.48 -7.89
N ALA A 198 19.15 -7.25 -6.62
CA ALA A 198 19.63 -8.31 -5.72
C ALA A 198 18.55 -9.38 -5.51
N LYS A 199 18.95 -10.64 -5.45
CA LYS A 199 18.02 -11.78 -5.28
C LYS A 199 17.45 -11.92 -3.87
N LEU A 200 18.12 -11.34 -2.86
CA LEU A 200 17.69 -11.25 -1.47
C LEU A 200 17.11 -12.55 -0.87
N GLU A 201 17.79 -13.67 -1.11
CA GLU A 201 17.43 -14.99 -0.55
C GLU A 201 16.00 -15.45 -0.85
N GLY A 202 15.49 -15.11 -2.03
CA GLY A 202 14.11 -15.43 -2.45
C GLY A 202 13.12 -14.27 -2.32
N PHE A 203 13.54 -13.13 -1.78
CA PHE A 203 12.75 -11.90 -1.70
C PHE A 203 13.09 -10.89 -2.81
N GLY A 204 13.71 -11.31 -3.90
CA GLY A 204 14.05 -10.46 -5.04
C GLY A 204 12.85 -10.08 -5.91
N LEU A 205 13.15 -9.27 -6.92
CA LEU A 205 12.17 -8.88 -7.94
C LEU A 205 11.80 -10.07 -8.85
N GLY A 206 10.59 -10.01 -9.39
CA GLY A 206 10.14 -10.93 -10.45
C GLY A 206 10.68 -10.54 -11.84
N ASN A 207 10.17 -11.23 -12.86
CA ASN A 207 10.59 -11.04 -14.25
C ASN A 207 9.41 -10.87 -15.23
N LYS A 208 8.19 -10.66 -14.74
CA LYS A 208 7.01 -10.47 -15.60
C LYS A 208 6.85 -9.03 -16.06
N ARG A 209 7.30 -8.09 -15.24
CA ARG A 209 7.37 -6.65 -15.53
C ARG A 209 8.68 -6.09 -14.99
N SER A 210 9.19 -5.06 -15.65
CA SER A 210 10.45 -4.41 -15.30
C SER A 210 10.25 -3.21 -14.37
N LEU A 211 11.32 -2.77 -13.71
CA LEU A 211 11.31 -1.49 -12.99
C LEU A 211 11.15 -0.28 -13.93
N ASN A 212 11.48 -0.44 -15.22
CA ASN A 212 11.23 0.62 -16.19
C ASN A 212 9.72 0.79 -16.48
N GLU A 213 8.98 -0.31 -16.57
CA GLU A 213 7.50 -0.26 -16.62
C GLU A 213 6.93 0.33 -15.34
N TYR A 214 7.48 -0.03 -14.16
CA TYR A 214 7.07 0.59 -12.91
C TYR A 214 7.34 2.10 -12.89
N LYS A 215 8.48 2.55 -13.40
CA LYS A 215 8.81 3.97 -13.55
C LYS A 215 7.79 4.69 -14.43
N THR A 216 7.42 4.09 -15.56
CA THR A 216 6.37 4.63 -16.43
C THR A 216 5.03 4.72 -15.72
N LEU A 217 4.66 3.68 -14.95
CA LEU A 217 3.41 3.64 -14.20
C LEU A 217 3.37 4.67 -13.06
N SER A 218 4.43 4.76 -12.26
CA SER A 218 4.45 5.55 -11.03
C SER A 218 4.96 6.99 -11.18
N GLY A 219 5.62 7.31 -12.30
CA GLY A 219 6.31 8.60 -12.48
C GLY A 219 7.59 8.74 -11.65
N VAL A 220 8.09 7.63 -11.05
CA VAL A 220 9.26 7.65 -10.18
C VAL A 220 10.30 6.62 -10.63
N ASP A 221 11.52 7.08 -10.86
CA ASP A 221 12.68 6.22 -11.08
C ASP A 221 13.32 5.89 -9.72
N LEU A 222 13.06 4.68 -9.25
CA LEU A 222 13.55 4.24 -7.93
C LEU A 222 15.04 3.89 -7.97
N VAL A 223 15.58 3.50 -9.11
CA VAL A 223 17.02 3.20 -9.27
C VAL A 223 17.82 4.48 -9.20
N GLU A 224 17.43 5.49 -10.01
CA GLU A 224 18.09 6.78 -10.08
C GLU A 224 17.62 7.76 -8.99
N LYS A 225 16.66 7.35 -8.17
CA LYS A 225 16.07 8.15 -7.07
C LYS A 225 15.62 9.54 -7.54
N LYS A 226 14.83 9.58 -8.61
CA LYS A 226 14.32 10.85 -9.17
C LYS A 226 12.85 10.73 -9.59
N VAL A 227 12.16 11.87 -9.52
CA VAL A 227 10.82 12.02 -10.10
C VAL A 227 10.98 12.28 -11.60
N VAL A 228 10.30 11.50 -12.42
CA VAL A 228 10.29 11.64 -13.90
C VAL A 228 8.95 12.20 -14.40
N ASP A 229 7.88 12.02 -13.63
CA ASP A 229 6.55 12.57 -13.87
C ASP A 229 5.90 12.93 -12.53
N GLU A 230 5.88 14.21 -12.19
CA GLU A 230 5.36 14.69 -10.91
C GLU A 230 3.83 14.57 -10.82
N ASP A 231 3.12 14.87 -11.90
CA ASP A 231 1.67 14.77 -11.92
C ASP A 231 1.22 13.32 -11.66
N ARG A 232 1.92 12.36 -12.22
CA ARG A 232 1.66 10.94 -12.04
C ARG A 232 1.99 10.46 -10.63
N SER A 233 3.10 10.93 -10.06
CA SER A 233 3.61 10.41 -8.79
C SER A 233 3.00 11.06 -7.55
N THR A 234 2.62 12.33 -7.60
CA THR A 234 2.27 13.10 -6.39
C THR A 234 0.88 13.75 -6.41
N THR A 235 0.15 13.62 -7.51
CA THR A 235 -1.19 14.21 -7.64
C THR A 235 -2.23 13.16 -8.04
N SER A 236 -3.51 13.52 -7.95
CA SER A 236 -4.60 12.66 -8.40
C SER A 236 -4.84 12.66 -9.92
N LYS A 237 -4.13 13.46 -10.69
CA LYS A 237 -4.34 13.61 -12.14
C LYS A 237 -4.14 12.33 -12.96
N PHE A 238 -3.28 11.44 -12.48
CA PHE A 238 -3.02 10.15 -13.13
C PHE A 238 -4.16 9.16 -12.92
N PHE A 239 -4.87 9.26 -11.79
CA PHE A 239 -5.86 8.27 -11.42
C PHE A 239 -7.17 8.52 -12.15
N GLU A 240 -7.58 7.54 -12.93
CA GLU A 240 -8.80 7.49 -13.70
C GLU A 240 -9.54 6.19 -13.41
N GLU A 241 -10.82 6.12 -13.81
CA GLU A 241 -11.54 4.86 -13.80
C GLU A 241 -10.84 3.81 -14.68
N VAL A 242 -10.87 2.56 -14.23
CA VAL A 242 -10.14 1.48 -14.91
C VAL A 242 -10.65 1.26 -16.32
N ASN A 243 -9.78 1.41 -17.31
CA ASN A 243 -10.00 0.86 -18.64
C ASN A 243 -9.74 -0.66 -18.60
N TRP A 244 -10.82 -1.44 -18.60
CA TRP A 244 -10.73 -2.90 -18.45
C TRP A 244 -10.15 -3.63 -19.66
N LYS A 245 -10.06 -2.99 -20.83
CA LYS A 245 -9.49 -3.56 -22.04
C LYS A 245 -7.96 -3.50 -22.03
N ASP A 246 -7.43 -2.41 -21.51
CA ASP A 246 -6.01 -2.09 -21.53
C ASP A 246 -5.49 -1.89 -20.11
N GLY A 247 -4.19 -2.08 -19.92
CA GLY A 247 -3.52 -1.69 -18.67
C GLY A 247 -3.26 -0.19 -18.60
N PRO A 248 -2.75 0.33 -17.47
CA PRO A 248 -2.43 1.75 -17.28
C PRO A 248 -1.11 2.19 -17.92
N LEU A 249 -0.45 1.31 -18.66
CA LEU A 249 0.85 1.52 -19.33
C LEU A 249 0.67 1.72 -20.83
#